data_d82dcc99665c4e0a2e1523932768af06
#
_entry.id   d82dcc99665c4e0a2e1523932768af06
#
_cell.length_a   1.000
_cell.length_b   1.000
_cell.length_c   1.000
_cell.angle_alpha   90.00
_cell.angle_beta   90.00
_cell.angle_gamma   90.00
#
_symmetry.space_group_name_H-M   'P 1'
#
loop_
_entity.id
_entity.type
_entity.pdbx_description
1 polymer ?
#
loop_
_entity_poly.entity_id
_entity_poly.type
_entity_poly.pdbx_seq_one_letter_code
_entity_poly.pdbx_strand_id
1 'polypeptide(L)'
;MKLPVLLLSIGFVLLNSCNGQEKQTQQPAPKEQQGINEGDALKEFGLLKSADDSGYPFYTVEVEFPERKFSEVFTLNLEEIPDVDPGILAGWVGQYVSFEYTSEVINALLDVKQNEKSLLGIKPSELPKGLQKISGTLSGATNVTEGDLPSLLRIHDPEDQSLEFEFFITPELVEAEGTLVVGFYDQRIDNRIITIKPAKN
;
A
#
# COMPACT_ATOMS: atom_id res chain seq x y z
N MET A 1 16.97 1.39 70.56
CA MET A 1 18.38 1.75 70.80
C MET A 1 18.93 2.36 69.55
N LYS A 2 19.12 3.69 69.59
CA LYS A 2 20.25 4.50 69.16
C LYS A 2 20.74 4.37 67.71
N LEU A 3 20.45 5.42 66.90
CA LEU A 3 21.25 5.96 65.79
C LEU A 3 22.75 6.15 66.24
N PRO A 4 23.71 6.28 65.31
CA PRO A 4 23.93 7.66 64.85
C PRO A 4 24.17 7.76 63.28
N VAL A 5 23.83 8.94 62.82
CA VAL A 5 24.23 9.78 61.73
C VAL A 5 25.77 9.86 61.59
N LEU A 6 26.28 9.80 60.35
CA LEU A 6 27.55 10.46 60.00
C LEU A 6 27.46 11.09 58.61
N LEU A 7 27.51 12.40 58.61
CA LEU A 7 27.77 13.34 57.51
C LEU A 7 29.29 13.37 57.23
N LEU A 8 29.72 13.44 55.98
CA LEU A 8 30.91 14.20 55.52
C LEU A 8 30.86 14.22 53.99
N SER A 9 30.55 15.25 53.34
CA SER A 9 31.23 16.50 52.91
C SER A 9 32.26 16.32 51.77
N ILE A 10 31.92 16.96 50.64
CA ILE A 10 32.74 17.80 49.74
C ILE A 10 33.86 17.13 48.93
N GLY A 11 33.73 17.26 47.63
CA GLY A 11 34.80 17.05 46.67
C GLY A 11 34.43 17.57 45.29
N PHE A 12 34.46 18.90 45.15
CA PHE A 12 34.33 19.61 43.85
C PHE A 12 35.67 19.51 43.13
N VAL A 13 35.73 18.80 42.01
CA VAL A 13 36.87 18.89 41.07
C VAL A 13 36.34 19.21 39.69
N LEU A 14 36.51 20.48 39.35
CA LEU A 14 36.48 20.95 37.96
C LEU A 14 37.74 20.48 37.24
N LEU A 15 37.62 19.72 36.22
CA LEU A 15 38.64 19.63 35.19
C LEU A 15 37.94 19.84 33.81
N ASN A 16 38.15 21.04 33.29
CA ASN A 16 38.10 21.31 31.89
C ASN A 16 39.18 20.46 31.20
N SER A 17 38.85 19.76 30.14
CA SER A 17 39.69 19.80 28.95
C SER A 17 39.16 18.96 27.77
N CYS A 18 39.27 19.58 26.64
CA CYS A 18 39.47 19.04 25.27
C CYS A 18 38.27 18.49 24.48
N ASN A 19 37.86 19.35 23.63
CA ASN A 19 37.50 19.15 22.21
C ASN A 19 37.93 17.79 21.64
N GLY A 20 36.96 16.95 21.37
CA GLY A 20 37.02 15.87 20.40
C GLY A 20 35.69 15.94 19.63
N GLN A 21 35.68 16.62 18.48
CA GLN A 21 34.59 16.55 17.52
C GLN A 21 34.56 15.13 16.93
N GLU A 22 33.83 14.22 17.56
CA GLU A 22 33.33 13.05 16.86
C GLU A 22 32.21 13.51 15.92
N LYS A 23 32.49 13.46 14.64
CA LYS A 23 31.46 13.52 13.59
C LYS A 23 30.52 12.35 13.83
N GLN A 24 29.44 12.57 14.56
CA GLN A 24 28.27 11.73 14.47
C GLN A 24 27.75 11.86 13.04
N THR A 25 27.99 10.82 12.26
CA THR A 25 27.28 10.57 11.02
C THR A 25 25.81 10.43 11.42
N GLN A 26 25.07 11.52 11.33
CA GLN A 26 23.61 11.49 11.43
C GLN A 26 23.14 10.62 10.27
N GLN A 27 22.79 9.39 10.59
CA GLN A 27 21.94 8.57 9.75
C GLN A 27 20.69 9.39 9.48
N PRO A 28 20.32 9.67 8.21
CA PRO A 28 19.10 10.41 7.94
C PRO A 28 17.95 9.64 8.60
N ALA A 29 17.23 10.32 9.47
CA ALA A 29 15.98 9.83 10.02
C ALA A 29 15.10 9.37 8.84
N PRO A 30 14.36 8.26 8.98
CA PRO A 30 13.36 7.90 8.00
C PRO A 30 12.48 9.14 7.79
N LYS A 31 12.41 9.62 6.54
CA LYS A 31 11.42 10.63 6.20
C LYS A 31 10.09 10.03 6.59
N GLU A 32 9.42 10.61 7.58
CA GLU A 32 8.00 10.40 7.79
C GLU A 32 7.36 10.53 6.41
N GLN A 33 6.84 9.42 5.90
CA GLN A 33 5.93 9.44 4.78
C GLN A 33 4.76 10.28 5.27
N GLN A 34 4.75 11.55 4.86
CA GLN A 34 3.55 12.36 4.97
C GLN A 34 2.48 11.56 4.24
N GLY A 35 1.55 11.00 4.99
CA GLY A 35 0.38 10.36 4.44
C GLY A 35 -0.24 11.34 3.47
N ILE A 36 -0.28 10.98 2.19
CA ILE A 36 -1.05 11.71 1.19
C ILE A 36 -2.48 11.61 1.73
N ASN A 37 -3.07 12.75 2.08
CA ASN A 37 -4.44 12.77 2.56
C ASN A 37 -5.30 12.16 1.47
N GLU A 38 -6.09 11.14 1.81
CA GLU A 38 -7.15 10.61 0.94
C GLU A 38 -7.96 11.79 0.40
N GLY A 39 -7.85 12.06 -0.92
CA GLY A 39 -8.70 13.02 -1.59
C GLY A 39 -8.04 14.10 -2.43
N ASP A 40 -6.74 14.33 -2.34
CA ASP A 40 -6.10 15.34 -3.19
C ASP A 40 -5.71 14.74 -4.56
N ALA A 41 -6.54 15.03 -5.57
CA ALA A 41 -6.24 14.64 -6.94
C ALA A 41 -4.98 15.38 -7.45
N LEU A 42 -4.03 14.61 -7.93
CA LEU A 42 -2.80 15.12 -8.54
C LEU A 42 -3.02 15.32 -10.04
N LYS A 43 -2.53 16.44 -10.59
CA LYS A 43 -2.60 16.73 -12.03
C LYS A 43 -1.28 16.41 -12.70
N GLU A 44 -1.36 15.66 -13.78
CA GLU A 44 -0.19 15.27 -14.56
C GLU A 44 -0.43 15.43 -16.07
N PHE A 45 0.68 15.40 -16.79
CA PHE A 45 0.75 15.48 -18.23
C PHE A 45 1.84 14.53 -18.73
N GLY A 46 1.51 13.64 -19.67
CA GLY A 46 2.45 12.66 -20.18
C GLY A 46 2.01 12.05 -21.50
N LEU A 47 2.88 11.23 -22.09
CA LEU A 47 2.63 10.50 -23.34
C LEU A 47 1.98 9.16 -22.98
N LEU A 48 0.76 8.92 -23.42
CA LEU A 48 0.08 7.64 -23.25
C LEU A 48 0.75 6.58 -24.13
N LYS A 49 1.43 5.61 -23.51
CA LYS A 49 2.18 4.55 -24.22
C LYS A 49 1.32 3.35 -24.56
N SER A 50 0.50 2.92 -23.61
CA SER A 50 -0.42 1.80 -23.78
C SER A 50 -1.71 2.02 -22.99
N ALA A 51 -2.74 1.27 -23.40
CA ALA A 51 -4.01 1.15 -22.69
C ALA A 51 -4.47 -0.30 -22.83
N ASP A 52 -4.34 -1.07 -21.77
CA ASP A 52 -4.58 -2.50 -21.74
C ASP A 52 -5.87 -2.80 -20.98
N ASP A 53 -6.74 -3.61 -21.57
CA ASP A 53 -7.99 -4.07 -20.95
C ASP A 53 -7.65 -5.05 -19.82
N SER A 54 -8.03 -4.69 -18.61
CA SER A 54 -7.86 -5.49 -17.39
C SER A 54 -9.15 -6.21 -16.97
N GLY A 55 -10.17 -6.20 -17.85
CA GLY A 55 -11.53 -6.66 -17.64
C GLY A 55 -12.46 -5.46 -17.47
N TYR A 56 -13.31 -5.20 -18.51
CA TYR A 56 -14.23 -4.07 -18.48
C TYR A 56 -15.00 -3.99 -17.14
N PRO A 57 -15.09 -2.82 -16.49
CA PRO A 57 -14.73 -1.48 -16.99
C PRO A 57 -13.29 -1.03 -16.69
N PHE A 58 -12.42 -1.91 -16.20
CA PHE A 58 -11.08 -1.57 -15.73
C PHE A 58 -10.03 -1.63 -16.84
N TYR A 59 -9.17 -0.61 -16.84
CA TYR A 59 -8.04 -0.50 -17.75
C TYR A 59 -6.76 -0.19 -16.98
N THR A 60 -5.65 -0.71 -17.50
CA THR A 60 -4.30 -0.35 -17.06
C THR A 60 -3.64 0.47 -18.16
N VAL A 61 -3.11 1.63 -17.84
CA VAL A 61 -2.45 2.51 -18.80
C VAL A 61 -1.02 2.80 -18.37
N GLU A 62 -0.09 2.78 -19.32
CA GLU A 62 1.27 3.23 -19.11
C GLU A 62 1.42 4.65 -19.65
N VAL A 63 1.89 5.56 -18.82
CA VAL A 63 2.19 6.96 -19.18
C VAL A 63 3.68 7.21 -19.04
N GLU A 64 4.31 7.66 -20.15
CA GLU A 64 5.69 8.10 -20.14
C GLU A 64 5.78 9.61 -19.85
N PHE A 65 6.73 9.96 -18.99
CA PHE A 65 7.09 11.33 -18.66
C PHE A 65 8.48 11.65 -19.24
N PRO A 66 8.57 12.06 -20.52
CA PRO A 66 9.86 12.18 -21.22
C PRO A 66 10.84 13.15 -20.55
N GLU A 67 10.34 14.24 -19.98
CA GLU A 67 11.17 15.22 -19.27
C GLU A 67 11.80 14.66 -18.00
N ARG A 68 11.09 13.76 -17.32
CA ARG A 68 11.52 13.08 -16.08
C ARG A 68 12.21 11.74 -16.36
N LYS A 69 12.15 11.25 -17.61
CA LYS A 69 12.77 9.99 -18.11
C LYS A 69 12.31 8.75 -17.37
N PHE A 70 11.02 8.63 -17.07
CA PHE A 70 10.42 7.42 -16.53
C PHE A 70 9.00 7.21 -17.10
N SER A 71 8.49 5.99 -16.96
CA SER A 71 7.08 5.65 -17.18
C SER A 71 6.47 5.20 -15.87
N GLU A 72 5.18 5.38 -15.76
CA GLU A 72 4.39 4.93 -14.63
C GLU A 72 3.09 4.29 -15.09
N VAL A 73 2.62 3.32 -14.31
CA VAL A 73 1.39 2.59 -14.58
C VAL A 73 0.28 3.13 -13.71
N PHE A 74 -0.87 3.35 -14.33
CA PHE A 74 -2.08 3.84 -13.69
C PHE A 74 -3.23 2.89 -13.98
N THR A 75 -4.17 2.80 -13.05
CA THR A 75 -5.46 2.16 -13.24
C THR A 75 -6.53 3.18 -13.57
N LEU A 76 -7.57 2.79 -14.28
CA LEU A 76 -8.76 3.61 -14.48
C LEU A 76 -10.01 2.76 -14.64
N ASN A 77 -11.15 3.32 -14.25
CA ASN A 77 -12.47 2.72 -14.46
C ASN A 77 -13.23 3.58 -15.46
N LEU A 78 -13.50 3.04 -16.65
CA LEU A 78 -14.18 3.79 -17.72
C LEU A 78 -15.61 4.21 -17.36
N GLU A 79 -16.31 3.49 -16.47
CA GLU A 79 -17.64 3.88 -16.03
C GLU A 79 -17.63 5.13 -15.16
N GLU A 80 -16.49 5.47 -14.56
CA GLU A 80 -16.31 6.66 -13.72
C GLU A 80 -15.77 7.88 -14.51
N ILE A 81 -15.29 7.67 -15.74
CA ILE A 81 -14.72 8.73 -16.57
C ILE A 81 -15.72 9.08 -17.69
N PRO A 82 -16.43 10.21 -17.57
CA PRO A 82 -17.40 10.64 -18.58
C PRO A 82 -16.75 10.80 -19.97
N ASP A 83 -17.52 10.42 -21.00
CA ASP A 83 -17.16 10.63 -22.41
C ASP A 83 -15.90 9.86 -22.88
N VAL A 84 -15.44 8.85 -22.16
CA VAL A 84 -14.32 7.98 -22.54
C VAL A 84 -14.81 6.54 -22.62
N ASP A 85 -14.69 5.97 -23.81
CA ASP A 85 -14.92 4.56 -24.08
C ASP A 85 -13.60 3.85 -24.47
N PRO A 86 -13.59 2.50 -24.59
CA PRO A 86 -12.39 1.77 -24.98
C PRO A 86 -11.79 2.22 -26.30
N GLY A 87 -12.62 2.56 -27.30
CA GLY A 87 -12.16 3.00 -28.61
C GLY A 87 -11.53 4.39 -28.56
N ILE A 88 -12.11 5.30 -27.78
CA ILE A 88 -11.58 6.65 -27.54
C ILE A 88 -10.24 6.56 -26.83
N LEU A 89 -10.16 5.77 -25.75
CA LEU A 89 -8.93 5.58 -24.99
C LEU A 89 -7.81 4.99 -25.85
N ALA A 90 -8.11 3.96 -26.63
CA ALA A 90 -7.15 3.36 -27.56
C ALA A 90 -6.68 4.36 -28.64
N GLY A 91 -7.57 5.24 -29.11
CA GLY A 91 -7.24 6.32 -30.05
C GLY A 91 -6.25 7.36 -29.51
N TRP A 92 -6.07 7.46 -28.21
CA TRP A 92 -5.11 8.38 -27.59
C TRP A 92 -3.73 7.79 -27.35
N VAL A 93 -3.55 6.49 -27.57
CA VAL A 93 -2.21 5.85 -27.48
C VAL A 93 -1.26 6.50 -28.48
N GLY A 94 -0.09 6.89 -28.04
CA GLY A 94 0.90 7.66 -28.78
C GLY A 94 0.67 9.17 -28.74
N GLN A 95 -0.33 9.66 -28.03
CA GLN A 95 -0.60 11.09 -27.86
C GLN A 95 -0.31 11.55 -26.42
N TYR A 96 -0.06 12.85 -26.28
CA TYR A 96 0.01 13.47 -24.96
C TYR A 96 -1.38 13.62 -24.37
N VAL A 97 -1.50 13.24 -23.10
CA VAL A 97 -2.73 13.35 -22.31
C VAL A 97 -2.49 14.20 -21.07
N SER A 98 -3.51 14.92 -20.65
CA SER A 98 -3.59 15.54 -19.33
C SER A 98 -4.59 14.76 -18.50
N PHE A 99 -4.22 14.42 -17.26
CA PHE A 99 -5.05 13.62 -16.40
C PHE A 99 -4.93 14.04 -14.93
N GLU A 100 -5.95 13.68 -14.16
CA GLU A 100 -5.95 13.78 -12.71
C GLU A 100 -6.03 12.36 -12.14
N TYR A 101 -5.28 12.10 -11.07
CA TYR A 101 -5.25 10.79 -10.42
C TYR A 101 -5.15 10.91 -8.91
N THR A 102 -5.62 9.90 -8.21
CA THR A 102 -5.36 9.67 -6.78
C THR A 102 -4.28 8.61 -6.64
N SER A 103 -3.56 8.65 -5.51
CA SER A 103 -2.51 7.68 -5.19
C SER A 103 -2.76 7.15 -3.79
N GLU A 104 -3.01 5.87 -3.69
CA GLU A 104 -3.34 5.19 -2.45
C GLU A 104 -2.40 4.02 -2.20
N VAL A 105 -2.12 3.77 -0.92
CA VAL A 105 -1.39 2.57 -0.52
C VAL A 105 -2.41 1.46 -0.28
N ILE A 106 -2.37 0.44 -1.11
CA ILE A 106 -3.25 -0.72 -0.98
C ILE A 106 -2.50 -1.96 -0.48
N ASN A 107 -3.19 -2.78 0.29
CA ASN A 107 -2.68 -4.07 0.75
C ASN A 107 -3.24 -5.16 -0.17
N ALA A 108 -2.38 -5.77 -0.97
CA ALA A 108 -2.74 -6.88 -1.84
C ALA A 108 -2.56 -8.21 -1.09
N LEU A 109 -3.65 -8.84 -0.68
CA LEU A 109 -3.62 -10.16 -0.03
C LEU A 109 -3.23 -11.23 -1.05
N LEU A 110 -2.23 -12.04 -0.72
CA LEU A 110 -1.72 -13.10 -1.59
C LEU A 110 -2.01 -14.50 -1.05
N ASP A 111 -2.02 -14.68 0.26
CA ASP A 111 -2.39 -15.96 0.88
C ASP A 111 -2.94 -15.73 2.29
N VAL A 112 -3.81 -16.63 2.71
CA VAL A 112 -4.31 -16.73 4.09
C VAL A 112 -4.02 -18.13 4.58
N LYS A 113 -3.36 -18.25 5.71
CA LYS A 113 -3.08 -19.57 6.33
C LYS A 113 -3.79 -19.72 7.65
N GLN A 114 -4.35 -20.91 7.83
CA GLN A 114 -4.84 -21.40 9.11
C GLN A 114 -4.05 -22.66 9.47
N ASN A 115 -3.46 -22.72 10.67
CA ASN A 115 -2.64 -23.83 11.12
C ASN A 115 -1.55 -24.21 10.09
N GLU A 116 -0.84 -23.21 9.56
CA GLU A 116 0.21 -23.33 8.53
C GLU A 116 -0.26 -23.81 7.14
N LYS A 117 -1.53 -24.17 6.99
CA LYS A 117 -2.11 -24.58 5.72
C LYS A 117 -2.71 -23.37 4.99
N SER A 118 -2.36 -23.17 3.70
CA SER A 118 -2.99 -22.19 2.85
C SER A 118 -4.48 -22.49 2.64
N LEU A 119 -5.34 -21.52 2.87
CA LEU A 119 -6.76 -21.59 2.56
C LEU A 119 -7.04 -21.35 1.06
N LEU A 120 -6.11 -20.72 0.36
CA LEU A 120 -6.22 -20.42 -1.07
C LEU A 120 -5.54 -21.48 -1.94
N GLY A 121 -4.95 -22.53 -1.32
CA GLY A 121 -4.25 -23.57 -2.05
C GLY A 121 -2.89 -23.15 -2.64
N ILE A 122 -2.37 -21.97 -2.26
CA ILE A 122 -1.12 -21.43 -2.76
C ILE A 122 0.06 -22.21 -2.18
N LYS A 123 1.00 -22.61 -3.02
CA LYS A 123 2.22 -23.26 -2.58
C LYS A 123 3.25 -22.25 -2.09
N PRO A 124 4.06 -22.56 -1.08
CA PRO A 124 5.08 -21.63 -0.60
C PRO A 124 6.07 -21.15 -1.66
N SER A 125 6.30 -21.95 -2.71
CA SER A 125 7.17 -21.62 -3.85
C SER A 125 6.54 -20.62 -4.82
N GLU A 126 5.25 -20.41 -4.76
CA GLU A 126 4.48 -19.49 -5.61
C GLU A 126 4.37 -18.09 -5.00
N LEU A 127 4.64 -17.98 -3.69
CA LEU A 127 4.63 -16.70 -2.99
C LEU A 127 5.93 -15.93 -3.25
N PRO A 128 5.84 -14.63 -3.54
CA PRO A 128 6.99 -13.74 -3.60
C PRO A 128 7.78 -13.73 -2.29
N LYS A 129 9.07 -13.39 -2.38
CA LYS A 129 9.88 -13.17 -1.18
C LYS A 129 9.63 -11.77 -0.62
N GLY A 130 9.70 -11.65 0.70
CA GLY A 130 9.61 -10.34 1.37
C GLY A 130 8.20 -9.87 1.67
N LEU A 131 7.19 -10.73 1.53
CA LEU A 131 5.83 -10.40 1.90
C LEU A 131 5.70 -9.99 3.36
N GLN A 132 4.83 -9.03 3.60
CA GLN A 132 4.38 -8.66 4.93
C GLN A 132 3.39 -9.71 5.47
N LYS A 133 3.22 -9.72 6.79
CA LYS A 133 2.34 -10.67 7.48
C LYS A 133 1.52 -9.94 8.51
N ILE A 134 0.27 -10.35 8.63
CA ILE A 134 -0.59 -10.00 9.75
C ILE A 134 -1.18 -11.28 10.33
N SER A 135 -1.14 -11.40 11.65
CA SER A 135 -1.74 -12.54 12.37
C SER A 135 -2.90 -12.04 13.21
N GLY A 136 -4.08 -12.63 13.06
CA GLY A 136 -5.25 -12.14 13.77
C GLY A 136 -6.51 -12.91 13.43
N THR A 137 -7.64 -12.38 13.87
CA THR A 137 -8.95 -12.96 13.61
C THR A 137 -9.48 -12.52 12.26
N LEU A 138 -9.85 -13.49 11.42
CA LEU A 138 -10.46 -13.23 10.11
C LEU A 138 -11.90 -12.74 10.28
N SER A 139 -12.29 -11.72 9.53
CA SER A 139 -13.66 -11.23 9.46
C SER A 139 -14.00 -10.68 8.08
N GLY A 140 -15.30 -10.58 7.78
CA GLY A 140 -15.80 -10.14 6.47
C GLY A 140 -15.96 -11.27 5.44
N ALA A 141 -15.59 -12.51 5.77
CA ALA A 141 -15.77 -13.68 4.92
C ALA A 141 -17.10 -14.41 5.17
N THR A 142 -18.19 -13.69 5.33
CA THR A 142 -19.49 -14.27 5.72
C THR A 142 -20.17 -15.07 4.60
N ASN A 143 -19.89 -14.75 3.34
CA ASN A 143 -20.44 -15.41 2.17
C ASN A 143 -19.38 -15.50 1.07
N VAL A 144 -19.48 -16.53 0.25
CA VAL A 144 -18.67 -16.62 -0.99
C VAL A 144 -19.00 -15.43 -1.89
N THR A 145 -17.97 -14.81 -2.48
CA THR A 145 -18.19 -13.70 -3.41
C THR A 145 -18.85 -14.22 -4.69
N GLU A 146 -19.99 -13.62 -5.03
CA GLU A 146 -20.70 -13.84 -6.27
C GLU A 146 -20.48 -12.65 -7.21
N GLY A 147 -20.20 -12.93 -8.49
CA GLY A 147 -19.97 -11.87 -9.50
C GLY A 147 -18.51 -11.43 -9.60
N ASP A 148 -18.31 -10.26 -10.21
CA ASP A 148 -16.99 -9.79 -10.67
C ASP A 148 -16.34 -8.75 -9.74
N LEU A 149 -17.00 -8.39 -8.64
CA LEU A 149 -16.47 -7.43 -7.67
C LEU A 149 -15.98 -8.15 -6.41
N PRO A 150 -14.78 -7.79 -5.91
CA PRO A 150 -14.27 -8.34 -4.67
C PRO A 150 -15.11 -7.86 -3.46
N SER A 151 -15.04 -8.63 -2.40
CA SER A 151 -15.60 -8.29 -1.09
C SER A 151 -14.51 -7.77 -0.18
N LEU A 152 -14.88 -7.10 0.90
CA LEU A 152 -13.94 -6.58 1.88
C LEU A 152 -13.67 -7.63 2.97
N LEU A 153 -12.44 -8.14 3.00
CA LEU A 153 -11.91 -9.06 4.00
C LEU A 153 -11.09 -8.29 5.02
N ARG A 154 -11.16 -8.65 6.30
CA ARG A 154 -10.37 -8.02 7.37
C ARG A 154 -9.64 -9.05 8.21
N ILE A 155 -8.45 -8.68 8.66
CA ILE A 155 -7.71 -9.45 9.67
C ILE A 155 -7.41 -8.50 10.83
N HIS A 156 -7.96 -8.81 12.00
CA HIS A 156 -7.78 -8.04 13.24
C HIS A 156 -6.70 -8.68 14.09
N ASP A 157 -5.61 -7.98 14.31
CA ASP A 157 -4.59 -8.46 15.21
C ASP A 157 -4.95 -8.19 16.68
N PRO A 158 -4.28 -8.87 17.64
CA PRO A 158 -4.55 -8.70 19.07
C PRO A 158 -4.23 -7.31 19.62
N GLU A 159 -3.47 -6.48 18.90
CA GLU A 159 -3.08 -5.12 19.28
C GLU A 159 -4.06 -4.07 18.74
N ASP A 160 -5.25 -4.49 18.29
CA ASP A 160 -6.33 -3.67 17.76
C ASP A 160 -6.00 -2.99 16.41
N GLN A 161 -5.01 -3.49 15.69
CA GLN A 161 -4.76 -3.11 14.30
C GLN A 161 -5.63 -3.97 13.39
N SER A 162 -6.25 -3.36 12.40
CA SER A 162 -7.05 -4.05 11.40
C SER A 162 -6.53 -3.72 10.03
N LEU A 163 -6.22 -4.74 9.23
CA LEU A 163 -5.95 -4.56 7.82
C LEU A 163 -7.13 -5.03 7.00
N GLU A 164 -7.48 -4.22 6.01
CA GLU A 164 -8.54 -4.50 5.06
C GLU A 164 -7.94 -4.90 3.72
N PHE A 165 -8.60 -5.85 3.06
CA PHE A 165 -8.20 -6.40 1.77
C PHE A 165 -9.43 -6.55 0.89
N GLU A 166 -9.37 -6.03 -0.32
CA GLU A 166 -10.33 -6.39 -1.37
C GLU A 166 -9.98 -7.77 -1.89
N PHE A 167 -10.91 -8.72 -1.73
CA PHE A 167 -10.64 -10.12 -2.05
C PHE A 167 -11.89 -10.90 -2.45
N PHE A 168 -11.72 -11.86 -3.35
CA PHE A 168 -12.80 -12.79 -3.70
C PHE A 168 -12.89 -13.87 -2.64
N ILE A 169 -13.98 -13.87 -1.88
CA ILE A 169 -14.17 -14.79 -0.76
C ILE A 169 -14.45 -16.18 -1.29
N THR A 170 -13.62 -17.15 -0.90
CA THR A 170 -13.77 -18.56 -1.24
C THR A 170 -14.52 -19.31 -0.12
N PRO A 171 -15.04 -20.54 -0.39
CA PRO A 171 -15.65 -21.36 0.65
C PRO A 171 -14.75 -21.62 1.87
N GLU A 172 -13.44 -21.79 1.64
CA GLU A 172 -12.46 -22.04 2.69
C GLU A 172 -12.27 -20.82 3.60
N LEU A 173 -12.37 -19.60 3.03
CA LEU A 173 -12.36 -18.36 3.83
C LEU A 173 -13.63 -18.20 4.65
N VAL A 174 -14.80 -18.61 4.11
CA VAL A 174 -16.07 -18.61 4.85
C VAL A 174 -16.00 -19.57 6.04
N GLU A 175 -15.43 -20.77 5.86
CA GLU A 175 -15.24 -21.73 6.94
C GLU A 175 -14.27 -21.21 8.02
N ALA A 176 -13.34 -20.34 7.66
CA ALA A 176 -12.37 -19.75 8.56
C ALA A 176 -12.84 -18.44 9.22
N GLU A 177 -14.03 -17.93 8.88
CA GLU A 177 -14.60 -16.73 9.51
C GLU A 177 -14.57 -16.80 11.04
N GLY A 178 -14.10 -15.75 11.69
CA GLY A 178 -13.99 -15.65 13.15
C GLY A 178 -12.84 -16.47 13.77
N THR A 179 -11.99 -17.12 12.98
CA THR A 179 -10.85 -17.90 13.47
C THR A 179 -9.53 -17.15 13.34
N LEU A 180 -8.49 -17.65 14.04
CA LEU A 180 -7.13 -17.13 13.93
C LEU A 180 -6.48 -17.57 12.62
N VAL A 181 -5.96 -16.61 11.87
CA VAL A 181 -5.26 -16.81 10.61
C VAL A 181 -3.99 -15.98 10.52
N VAL A 182 -3.18 -16.27 9.50
CA VAL A 182 -2.03 -15.44 9.10
C VAL A 182 -2.25 -15.04 7.65
N GLY A 183 -2.45 -13.74 7.41
CA GLY A 183 -2.47 -13.14 6.07
C GLY A 183 -1.06 -12.80 5.60
N PHE A 184 -0.78 -13.13 4.34
CA PHE A 184 0.45 -12.75 3.63
C PHE A 184 0.07 -11.76 2.54
N TYR A 185 0.64 -10.57 2.59
CA TYR A 185 0.26 -9.49 1.69
C TYR A 185 1.47 -8.70 1.20
N ASP A 186 1.28 -8.05 0.07
CA ASP A 186 2.19 -7.05 -0.45
C ASP A 186 1.54 -5.68 -0.32
N GLN A 187 2.37 -4.67 -0.07
CA GLN A 187 1.93 -3.29 0.02
C GLN A 187 2.41 -2.55 -1.22
N ARG A 188 1.47 -2.04 -2.00
CA ARG A 188 1.78 -1.34 -3.25
C ARG A 188 1.00 -0.04 -3.34
N ILE A 189 1.49 0.84 -4.19
CA ILE A 189 0.81 2.09 -4.53
C ILE A 189 -0.12 1.78 -5.71
N ASP A 190 -1.40 2.14 -5.56
CA ASP A 190 -2.36 2.19 -6.66
C ASP A 190 -2.57 3.65 -7.08
N ASN A 191 -2.19 3.94 -8.32
CA ASN A 191 -2.39 5.25 -8.92
C ASN A 191 -3.61 5.17 -9.83
N ARG A 192 -4.73 5.77 -9.40
CA ARG A 192 -6.00 5.67 -10.11
C ARG A 192 -6.34 6.98 -10.82
N ILE A 193 -6.46 6.92 -12.13
CA ILE A 193 -6.92 8.05 -12.95
C ILE A 193 -8.41 8.27 -12.73
N ILE A 194 -8.79 9.51 -12.41
CA ILE A 194 -10.17 9.95 -12.22
C ILE A 194 -10.66 10.86 -13.37
N THR A 195 -9.76 11.49 -14.09
CA THR A 195 -10.05 12.21 -15.33
C THR A 195 -8.89 12.07 -16.31
N ILE A 196 -9.18 11.94 -17.59
CA ILE A 196 -8.16 11.91 -18.65
C ILE A 196 -8.71 12.55 -19.93
N LYS A 197 -7.87 13.27 -20.63
CA LYS A 197 -8.22 13.90 -21.93
C LYS A 197 -6.98 14.14 -22.77
N PRO A 198 -7.09 14.20 -24.10
CA PRO A 198 -5.99 14.63 -24.97
C PRO A 198 -5.51 16.02 -24.56
N ALA A 199 -4.21 16.21 -24.59
CA ALA A 199 -3.64 17.54 -24.42
C ALA A 199 -4.01 18.42 -25.60
N LYS A 200 -4.46 19.63 -25.31
CA LYS A 200 -4.63 20.62 -26.38
C LYS A 200 -3.24 21.12 -26.80
N ASN A 201 -2.92 20.94 -28.08
CA ASN A 201 -1.78 21.57 -28.73
C ASN A 201 -1.92 23.10 -28.68
#